data_dc20618cad49114c84d11de476d0815b
#
_entry.id   dc20618cad49114c84d11de476d0815b
#
_cell.length_a   1.000
_cell.length_b   1.000
_cell.length_c   1.000
_cell.angle_alpha   90.00
_cell.angle_beta   90.00
_cell.angle_gamma   90.00
#
_symmetry.space_group_name_H-M   'P 1'
#
loop_
_entity.id
_entity.type
_entity.pdbx_description
1 polymer ?
#
loop_
_entity_poly.entity_id
_entity_poly.type
_entity_poly.pdbx_seq_one_letter_code
_entity_poly.pdbx_strand_id
1 'polypeptide(L)'
;MTFCERIRKNAQSFMRANGFAFKKGIFCRIENDMAFCMNLEMPTGTVYSKYSNCFVLPLYVPTEFCYMTYGTRLTVGAAERDGDAGNAAELAGEWMSILSNDIFPCFQTITSPDAFFTQVSHRALFAPHECRISDVFVQRLRLATAFYEKRYSEIPEICGEYMKVLADAPYLTSGCKKIYLNEVRLFQNAMAMNDPEKETLMAEIIRKTGRACFGLCQPWKYGGFRCKIGFVNRRLTDFKLSIGGLQPGKTVH
;
A
#
# COMPACT_ATOMS: atom_id res chain seq x y z
N MET A 1 18.26 -10.88 19.18
CA MET A 1 16.89 -10.97 18.57
C MET A 1 15.95 -10.21 19.48
N THR A 2 15.26 -9.21 18.97
CA THR A 2 14.29 -8.41 19.73
C THR A 2 13.06 -9.24 20.08
N PHE A 3 12.25 -8.76 21.02
CA PHE A 3 11.02 -9.44 21.42
C PHE A 3 10.03 -9.61 20.24
N CYS A 4 9.82 -8.56 19.44
CA CYS A 4 9.01 -8.61 18.24
C CYS A 4 9.56 -9.59 17.18
N GLU A 5 10.89 -9.73 17.08
CA GLU A 5 11.48 -10.73 16.20
C GLU A 5 11.18 -12.15 16.66
N ARG A 6 11.12 -12.41 17.97
CA ARG A 6 10.73 -13.72 18.52
C ARG A 6 9.27 -14.05 18.22
N ILE A 7 8.36 -13.09 18.45
CA ILE A 7 6.94 -13.26 18.10
C ILE A 7 6.79 -13.55 16.61
N ARG A 8 7.43 -12.75 15.74
CA ARG A 8 7.39 -12.95 14.28
C ARG A 8 7.94 -14.32 13.86
N LYS A 9 9.02 -14.77 14.49
CA LYS A 9 9.59 -16.10 14.23
C LYS A 9 8.61 -17.22 14.57
N ASN A 10 7.91 -17.13 15.70
CA ASN A 10 6.91 -18.10 16.11
C ASN A 10 5.69 -18.11 15.17
N ALA A 11 5.29 -16.97 14.63
CA ALA A 11 4.19 -16.88 13.67
C ALA A 11 4.59 -17.22 12.21
N GLN A 12 5.89 -17.43 11.91
CA GLN A 12 6.38 -17.52 10.53
C GLN A 12 5.79 -18.69 9.73
N SER A 13 5.62 -19.86 10.35
CA SER A 13 5.05 -21.05 9.70
C SER A 13 3.58 -20.83 9.36
N PHE A 14 2.82 -20.25 10.30
CA PHE A 14 1.43 -19.88 10.11
C PHE A 14 1.27 -18.87 8.97
N MET A 15 2.09 -17.81 8.94
CA MET A 15 2.07 -16.82 7.88
C MET A 15 2.35 -17.43 6.50
N ARG A 16 3.35 -18.31 6.42
CA ARG A 16 3.67 -19.03 5.18
C ARG A 16 2.54 -19.93 4.71
N ALA A 17 1.90 -20.64 5.62
CA ALA A 17 0.75 -21.50 5.31
C ALA A 17 -0.44 -20.70 4.73
N ASN A 18 -0.56 -19.42 5.10
CA ASN A 18 -1.56 -18.49 4.59
C ASN A 18 -1.04 -17.66 3.38
N GLY A 19 0.07 -18.06 2.75
CA GLY A 19 0.58 -17.43 1.52
C GLY A 19 1.41 -16.16 1.73
N PHE A 20 1.71 -15.77 2.97
CA PHE A 20 2.48 -14.57 3.27
C PHE A 20 3.99 -14.82 3.26
N ALA A 21 4.74 -13.96 2.57
CA ALA A 21 6.19 -13.90 2.61
C ALA A 21 6.67 -12.74 3.48
N PHE A 22 7.75 -12.94 4.23
CA PHE A 22 8.35 -11.87 5.04
C PHE A 22 9.34 -11.05 4.22
N LYS A 23 9.12 -9.75 4.12
CA LYS A 23 9.93 -8.78 3.36
C LYS A 23 10.08 -7.47 4.13
N LYS A 24 11.31 -6.97 4.32
CA LYS A 24 11.57 -5.66 4.94
C LYS A 24 10.78 -5.40 6.24
N GLY A 25 10.65 -6.39 7.11
CA GLY A 25 9.91 -6.24 8.37
C GLY A 25 8.40 -6.46 8.28
N ILE A 26 7.87 -6.74 7.11
CA ILE A 26 6.44 -6.88 6.83
C ILE A 26 6.16 -8.28 6.28
N PHE A 27 5.10 -8.92 6.72
CA PHE A 27 4.51 -10.06 6.02
C PHE A 27 3.60 -9.54 4.91
N CYS A 28 3.81 -10.00 3.68
CA CYS A 28 3.00 -9.58 2.55
C CYS A 28 2.62 -10.76 1.65
N ARG A 29 1.41 -10.69 1.08
CA ARG A 29 0.86 -11.53 0.03
C ARG A 29 0.37 -10.61 -1.08
N ILE A 30 0.71 -10.88 -2.34
CA ILE A 30 0.30 -10.05 -3.47
C ILE A 30 -0.66 -10.85 -4.35
N GLU A 31 -1.84 -10.30 -4.55
CA GLU A 31 -2.90 -10.84 -5.39
C GLU A 31 -3.59 -9.69 -6.14
N ASN A 32 -3.85 -9.85 -7.44
CA ASN A 32 -4.54 -8.85 -8.27
C ASN A 32 -3.94 -7.44 -8.14
N ASP A 33 -2.61 -7.34 -8.18
CA ASP A 33 -1.85 -6.09 -8.01
C ASP A 33 -2.15 -5.31 -6.72
N MET A 34 -2.61 -6.02 -5.68
CA MET A 34 -2.77 -5.52 -4.32
C MET A 34 -1.88 -6.32 -3.37
N ALA A 35 -1.15 -5.63 -2.50
CA ALA A 35 -0.36 -6.25 -1.45
C ALA A 35 -1.12 -6.19 -0.12
N PHE A 36 -1.48 -7.36 0.39
CA PHE A 36 -2.04 -7.57 1.72
C PHE A 36 -0.89 -7.66 2.71
N CYS A 37 -0.85 -6.77 3.67
CA CYS A 37 0.34 -6.53 4.48
C CYS A 37 0.03 -6.57 5.98
N MET A 38 0.98 -7.10 6.75
CA MET A 38 0.94 -7.07 8.22
C MET A 38 2.35 -6.87 8.76
N ASN A 39 2.48 -6.02 9.77
CA ASN A 39 3.68 -5.95 10.57
C ASN A 39 3.35 -5.98 12.06
N LEU A 40 4.35 -6.29 12.86
CA LEU A 40 4.29 -6.17 14.32
C LEU A 40 5.37 -5.19 14.74
N GLU A 41 4.98 -4.16 15.47
CA GLU A 41 5.90 -3.13 15.96
C GLU A 41 5.67 -2.80 17.43
N MET A 42 6.73 -2.31 18.07
CA MET A 42 6.66 -1.72 19.42
C MET A 42 6.99 -0.24 19.26
N PRO A 43 6.12 0.66 19.72
CA PRO A 43 6.43 2.09 19.74
C PRO A 43 7.65 2.35 20.62
N THR A 44 8.53 3.24 20.18
CA THR A 44 9.63 3.74 21.00
C THR A 44 9.08 4.58 22.15
N GLY A 45 9.46 4.28 23.39
CA GLY A 45 9.10 5.07 24.58
C GLY A 45 7.87 4.59 25.34
N THR A 46 7.12 3.61 24.86
CA THR A 46 6.06 2.95 25.63
C THR A 46 6.46 1.50 25.91
N VAL A 47 6.54 1.15 27.17
CA VAL A 47 7.15 -0.13 27.57
C VAL A 47 6.29 -1.33 27.20
N TYR A 48 4.98 -1.18 26.94
CA TYR A 48 4.06 -2.31 27.04
C TYR A 48 3.11 -2.55 25.86
N SER A 49 2.97 -1.64 24.93
CA SER A 49 2.02 -1.83 23.84
C SER A 49 2.68 -2.37 22.57
N LYS A 50 2.20 -3.52 22.10
CA LYS A 50 2.58 -4.09 20.83
C LYS A 50 1.43 -3.88 19.86
N TYR A 51 1.75 -3.43 18.65
CA TYR A 51 0.75 -3.16 17.63
C TYR A 51 1.01 -4.00 16.39
N SER A 52 -0.07 -4.53 15.85
CA SER A 52 -0.08 -5.08 14.49
C SER A 52 -0.76 -4.07 13.57
N ASN A 53 -0.04 -3.60 12.57
CA ASN A 53 -0.66 -2.83 11.50
C ASN A 53 -1.03 -3.83 10.39
N CYS A 54 -2.30 -3.85 10.02
CA CYS A 54 -2.84 -4.67 8.94
C CYS A 54 -3.37 -3.73 7.88
N PHE A 55 -2.90 -3.84 6.63
CA PHE A 55 -3.24 -2.89 5.58
C PHE A 55 -3.19 -3.52 4.20
N VAL A 56 -3.87 -2.88 3.26
CA VAL A 56 -3.79 -3.20 1.83
C VAL A 56 -3.03 -2.08 1.13
N LEU A 57 -2.05 -2.44 0.32
CA LEU A 57 -1.31 -1.50 -0.52
C LEU A 57 -1.61 -1.81 -1.98
N PRO A 58 -2.43 -1.01 -2.66
CA PRO A 58 -2.68 -1.18 -4.08
C PRO A 58 -1.44 -0.76 -4.87
N LEU A 59 -0.86 -1.70 -5.65
CA LEU A 59 0.38 -1.45 -6.39
C LEU A 59 0.16 -0.56 -7.61
N TYR A 60 -1.07 -0.47 -8.08
CA TYR A 60 -1.49 0.42 -9.18
C TYR A 60 -1.68 1.88 -8.75
N VAL A 61 -1.57 2.19 -7.44
CA VAL A 61 -1.50 3.58 -6.94
C VAL A 61 -0.03 4.00 -6.88
N PRO A 62 0.39 5.05 -7.61
CA PRO A 62 1.79 5.48 -7.64
C PRO A 62 2.30 5.81 -6.23
N THR A 63 3.37 5.14 -5.77
CA THR A 63 4.00 5.47 -4.50
C THR A 63 5.47 5.05 -4.48
N GLU A 64 6.28 5.79 -3.70
CA GLU A 64 7.70 5.52 -3.51
C GLU A 64 8.03 4.83 -2.18
N PHE A 65 7.04 4.67 -1.32
CA PHE A 65 7.22 4.04 0.00
C PHE A 65 5.97 3.27 0.42
N CYS A 66 6.19 2.29 1.29
CA CYS A 66 5.09 1.54 1.90
C CYS A 66 4.35 2.44 2.89
N TYR A 67 3.05 2.64 2.67
CA TYR A 67 2.19 3.42 3.54
C TYR A 67 1.00 2.58 4.03
N MET A 68 0.55 2.88 5.26
CA MET A 68 -0.48 2.10 5.95
C MET A 68 -1.85 2.79 5.93
N THR A 69 -2.08 3.67 4.95
CA THR A 69 -3.30 4.49 4.89
C THR A 69 -4.58 3.65 4.78
N TYR A 70 -4.53 2.55 4.01
CA TYR A 70 -5.66 1.65 3.86
C TYR A 70 -5.52 0.49 4.83
N GLY A 71 -5.56 0.78 6.12
CA GLY A 71 -5.29 -0.21 7.14
C GLY A 71 -5.84 0.13 8.51
N THR A 72 -5.71 -0.82 9.40
CA THR A 72 -6.04 -0.71 10.81
C THR A 72 -4.85 -1.05 11.69
N ARG A 73 -4.85 -0.54 12.92
CA ARG A 73 -3.88 -0.85 13.94
C ARG A 73 -4.56 -1.61 15.07
N LEU A 74 -4.08 -2.79 15.36
CA LEU A 74 -4.58 -3.68 16.40
C LEU A 74 -3.60 -3.74 17.55
N THR A 75 -4.10 -3.75 18.79
CA THR A 75 -3.28 -4.05 19.96
C THR A 75 -3.13 -5.56 20.08
N VAL A 76 -1.89 -6.02 20.31
CA VAL A 76 -1.56 -7.43 20.51
C VAL A 76 -1.03 -7.60 21.94
N GLY A 77 -1.72 -8.38 22.74
CA GLY A 77 -1.41 -8.60 24.13
C GLY A 77 -1.94 -7.53 25.08
N ALA A 78 -2.17 -7.92 26.34
CA ALA A 78 -2.50 -6.96 27.40
C ALA A 78 -1.28 -6.07 27.71
N ALA A 79 -1.52 -4.79 27.98
CA ALA A 79 -0.49 -3.79 28.26
C ALA A 79 0.46 -4.14 29.41
N GLU A 80 0.04 -5.02 30.30
CA GLU A 80 0.75 -5.35 31.55
C GLU A 80 1.76 -6.51 31.44
N ARG A 81 1.84 -7.19 30.28
CA ARG A 81 2.76 -8.32 30.11
C ARG A 81 4.09 -7.85 29.58
N ASP A 82 4.99 -7.62 30.47
CA ASP A 82 6.36 -7.18 30.18
C ASP A 82 7.19 -8.25 29.46
N GLY A 83 8.10 -7.77 28.65
CA GLY A 83 8.97 -8.43 27.69
C GLY A 83 9.76 -9.68 28.11
N ASP A 84 9.17 -10.58 28.83
CA ASP A 84 9.84 -11.83 29.19
C ASP A 84 9.86 -12.81 28.02
N ALA A 85 10.98 -13.49 27.82
CA ALA A 85 11.20 -14.43 26.71
C ALA A 85 10.14 -15.55 26.63
N GLY A 86 9.53 -15.90 27.78
CA GLY A 86 8.48 -16.91 27.88
C GLY A 86 7.16 -16.53 27.20
N ASN A 87 6.84 -15.26 27.07
CA ASN A 87 5.58 -14.76 26.52
C ASN A 87 5.55 -14.62 24.99
N ALA A 88 6.68 -14.77 24.29
CA ALA A 88 6.71 -14.53 22.85
C ALA A 88 5.89 -15.59 22.05
N ALA A 89 5.80 -16.82 22.52
CA ALA A 89 5.00 -17.85 21.88
C ALA A 89 3.50 -17.63 22.12
N GLU A 90 3.11 -17.27 23.34
CA GLU A 90 1.74 -16.95 23.72
C GLU A 90 1.22 -15.75 22.92
N LEU A 91 2.01 -14.66 22.86
CA LEU A 91 1.64 -13.47 22.09
C LEU A 91 1.61 -13.73 20.56
N ALA A 92 2.45 -14.64 20.06
CA ALA A 92 2.34 -15.08 18.68
C ALA A 92 1.02 -15.84 18.44
N GLY A 93 0.60 -16.69 19.38
CA GLY A 93 -0.68 -17.39 19.33
C GLY A 93 -1.86 -16.42 19.33
N GLU A 94 -1.85 -15.42 20.20
CA GLU A 94 -2.87 -14.37 20.25
C GLU A 94 -2.93 -13.57 18.96
N TRP A 95 -1.77 -13.14 18.45
CA TRP A 95 -1.69 -12.42 17.16
C TRP A 95 -2.23 -13.27 16.01
N MET A 96 -1.84 -14.53 15.91
CA MET A 96 -2.34 -15.45 14.88
C MET A 96 -3.86 -15.66 14.98
N SER A 97 -4.40 -15.71 16.20
CA SER A 97 -5.86 -15.80 16.43
C SER A 97 -6.60 -14.55 15.92
N ILE A 98 -6.12 -13.35 16.25
CA ILE A 98 -6.68 -12.09 15.75
C ILE A 98 -6.61 -12.04 14.22
N LEU A 99 -5.48 -12.42 13.63
CA LEU A 99 -5.34 -12.44 12.18
C LEU A 99 -6.31 -13.41 11.51
N SER A 100 -6.49 -14.62 12.06
CA SER A 100 -7.40 -15.63 11.52
C SER A 100 -8.86 -15.23 11.61
N ASN A 101 -9.26 -14.65 12.74
CA ASN A 101 -10.66 -14.40 13.04
C ASN A 101 -11.15 -13.07 12.47
N ASP A 102 -10.29 -12.04 12.43
CA ASP A 102 -10.71 -10.69 12.11
C ASP A 102 -10.12 -10.20 10.77
N ILE A 103 -8.83 -10.45 10.52
CA ILE A 103 -8.13 -9.80 9.40
C ILE A 103 -8.19 -10.61 8.10
N PHE A 104 -7.93 -11.91 8.16
CA PHE A 104 -7.97 -12.74 6.95
C PHE A 104 -9.35 -12.81 6.31
N PRO A 105 -10.47 -12.88 7.07
CA PRO A 105 -11.80 -12.73 6.48
C PRO A 105 -11.98 -11.41 5.76
N CYS A 106 -11.51 -10.28 6.32
CA CYS A 106 -11.55 -8.98 5.63
C CYS A 106 -10.73 -8.99 4.33
N PHE A 107 -9.53 -9.57 4.35
CA PHE A 107 -8.71 -9.70 3.13
C PHE A 107 -9.40 -10.56 2.04
N GLN A 108 -10.13 -11.60 2.43
CA GLN A 108 -10.85 -12.48 1.50
C GLN A 108 -12.01 -11.78 0.78
N THR A 109 -12.60 -10.75 1.37
CA THR A 109 -13.66 -9.96 0.72
C THR A 109 -13.14 -9.03 -0.36
N ILE A 110 -11.81 -8.79 -0.41
CA ILE A 110 -11.16 -7.91 -1.38
C ILE A 110 -10.72 -8.76 -2.59
N THR A 111 -11.65 -9.03 -3.48
CA THR A 111 -11.44 -9.91 -4.63
C THR A 111 -10.92 -9.20 -5.89
N SER A 112 -11.05 -7.87 -5.93
CA SER A 112 -10.64 -7.04 -7.08
C SER A 112 -10.33 -5.60 -6.62
N PRO A 113 -9.65 -4.78 -7.45
CA PRO A 113 -9.49 -3.35 -7.22
C PRO A 113 -10.79 -2.61 -6.97
N ASP A 114 -11.86 -2.92 -7.70
CA ASP A 114 -13.18 -2.32 -7.50
C ASP A 114 -13.83 -2.74 -6.17
N ALA A 115 -13.73 -4.01 -5.77
CA ALA A 115 -14.19 -4.47 -4.47
C ALA A 115 -13.43 -3.77 -3.34
N PHE A 116 -12.12 -3.58 -3.49
CA PHE A 116 -11.32 -2.83 -2.55
C PHE A 116 -11.74 -1.36 -2.47
N PHE A 117 -11.89 -0.68 -3.61
CA PHE A 117 -12.37 0.70 -3.65
C PHE A 117 -13.75 0.85 -3.00
N THR A 118 -14.67 -0.07 -3.27
CA THR A 118 -16.00 -0.07 -2.66
C THR A 118 -15.94 -0.12 -1.14
N GLN A 119 -15.11 -1.01 -0.55
CA GLN A 119 -14.95 -1.07 0.90
C GLN A 119 -14.33 0.20 1.48
N VAL A 120 -13.33 0.78 0.79
CA VAL A 120 -12.70 2.04 1.21
C VAL A 120 -13.70 3.20 1.16
N SER A 121 -14.46 3.34 0.08
CA SER A 121 -15.44 4.43 -0.11
C SER A 121 -16.59 4.36 0.89
N HIS A 122 -17.04 3.17 1.26
CA HIS A 122 -18.06 2.95 2.27
C HIS A 122 -17.53 2.91 3.70
N ARG A 123 -16.21 3.11 3.90
CA ARG A 123 -15.54 3.03 5.21
C ARG A 123 -15.76 1.68 5.93
N ALA A 124 -15.94 0.61 5.14
CA ALA A 124 -16.18 -0.74 5.62
C ALA A 124 -14.92 -1.59 5.72
N LEU A 125 -13.77 -1.07 5.22
CA LEU A 125 -12.50 -1.78 5.24
C LEU A 125 -12.10 -2.10 6.69
N PHE A 126 -11.85 -3.37 6.98
CA PHE A 126 -11.53 -3.91 8.31
C PHE A 126 -12.62 -3.76 9.38
N ALA A 127 -13.88 -3.51 9.02
CA ALA A 127 -14.95 -3.51 10.03
C ALA A 127 -14.98 -4.85 10.82
N PRO A 128 -15.13 -4.86 12.16
CA PRO A 128 -15.49 -3.70 12.99
C PRO A 128 -14.31 -2.83 13.47
N HIS A 129 -13.07 -3.10 13.04
CA HIS A 129 -11.92 -2.30 13.43
C HIS A 129 -11.93 -0.94 12.72
N GLU A 130 -11.49 0.09 13.45
CA GLU A 130 -11.50 1.44 12.90
C GLU A 130 -10.41 1.60 11.81
N CYS A 131 -10.82 2.09 10.64
CA CYS A 131 -9.93 2.47 9.56
C CYS A 131 -10.27 3.91 9.12
N ARG A 132 -9.44 4.88 9.54
CA ARG A 132 -9.64 6.30 9.22
C ARG A 132 -8.93 6.66 7.94
N ILE A 133 -9.66 6.70 6.83
CA ILE A 133 -9.14 7.09 5.52
C ILE A 133 -9.66 8.48 5.18
N SER A 134 -8.76 9.43 4.91
CA SER A 134 -9.18 10.77 4.48
C SER A 134 -9.70 10.77 3.06
N ASP A 135 -10.56 11.74 2.73
CA ASP A 135 -11.17 11.86 1.41
C ASP A 135 -10.13 12.02 0.29
N VAL A 136 -8.98 12.64 0.59
CA VAL A 136 -7.84 12.70 -0.34
C VAL A 136 -7.40 11.31 -0.78
N PHE A 137 -7.27 10.37 0.14
CA PHE A 137 -6.86 9.01 -0.19
C PHE A 137 -7.97 8.18 -0.83
N VAL A 138 -9.24 8.48 -0.50
CA VAL A 138 -10.39 7.88 -1.20
C VAL A 138 -10.39 8.29 -2.67
N GLN A 139 -10.25 9.60 -2.96
CA GLN A 139 -10.21 10.10 -4.35
C GLN A 139 -8.97 9.63 -5.12
N ARG A 140 -7.82 9.56 -4.43
CA ARG A 140 -6.59 9.01 -5.00
C ARG A 140 -6.77 7.56 -5.45
N LEU A 141 -7.37 6.74 -4.59
CA LEU A 141 -7.67 5.35 -4.90
C LEU A 141 -8.69 5.25 -6.04
N ARG A 142 -9.78 6.05 -6.00
CA ARG A 142 -10.80 6.08 -7.05
C ARG A 142 -10.17 6.36 -8.43
N LEU A 143 -9.31 7.37 -8.52
CA LEU A 143 -8.63 7.73 -9.76
C LEU A 143 -7.77 6.59 -10.30
N ALA A 144 -6.92 6.01 -9.45
CA ALA A 144 -6.04 4.92 -9.85
C ALA A 144 -6.83 3.64 -10.20
N THR A 145 -7.89 3.32 -9.44
CA THR A 145 -8.76 2.16 -9.73
C THR A 145 -9.48 2.33 -11.06
N ALA A 146 -10.07 3.50 -11.34
CA ALA A 146 -10.76 3.77 -12.60
C ALA A 146 -9.81 3.63 -13.80
N PHE A 147 -8.56 4.11 -13.66
CA PHE A 147 -7.56 3.97 -14.73
C PHE A 147 -7.11 2.51 -14.89
N TYR A 148 -6.89 1.77 -13.80
CA TYR A 148 -6.52 0.36 -13.80
C TYR A 148 -7.62 -0.51 -14.46
N GLU A 149 -8.89 -0.26 -14.13
CA GLU A 149 -10.06 -0.95 -14.67
C GLU A 149 -10.48 -0.43 -16.06
N LYS A 150 -9.64 0.42 -16.68
CA LYS A 150 -9.86 1.00 -18.04
C LYS A 150 -11.15 1.83 -18.17
N ARG A 151 -11.68 2.35 -17.09
CA ARG A 151 -12.84 3.26 -17.09
C ARG A 151 -12.41 4.69 -17.42
N TYR A 152 -11.77 4.83 -18.59
CA TYR A 152 -11.13 6.07 -19.01
C TYR A 152 -12.08 7.26 -19.16
N SER A 153 -13.34 7.00 -19.51
CA SER A 153 -14.37 8.07 -19.62
C SER A 153 -14.66 8.78 -18.29
N GLU A 154 -14.41 8.13 -17.14
CA GLU A 154 -14.62 8.70 -15.82
C GLU A 154 -13.45 9.59 -15.34
N ILE A 155 -12.27 9.44 -15.92
CA ILE A 155 -11.03 10.09 -15.44
C ILE A 155 -11.14 11.63 -15.36
N PRO A 156 -11.69 12.34 -16.36
CA PRO A 156 -11.79 13.80 -16.28
C PRO A 156 -12.61 14.29 -15.09
N GLU A 157 -13.75 13.65 -14.81
CA GLU A 157 -14.63 13.97 -13.69
C GLU A 157 -13.92 13.70 -12.36
N ILE A 158 -13.36 12.48 -12.20
CA ILE A 158 -12.64 12.09 -10.98
C ILE A 158 -11.47 13.04 -10.70
N CYS A 159 -10.70 13.42 -11.72
CA CYS A 159 -9.62 14.40 -11.58
C CYS A 159 -10.15 15.76 -11.06
N GLY A 160 -11.29 16.22 -11.58
CA GLY A 160 -11.92 17.46 -11.13
C GLY A 160 -12.33 17.41 -9.66
N GLU A 161 -12.96 16.33 -9.23
CA GLU A 161 -13.35 16.12 -7.83
C GLU A 161 -12.12 15.99 -6.92
N TYR A 162 -11.10 15.24 -7.34
CA TYR A 162 -9.88 15.07 -6.57
C TYR A 162 -9.15 16.41 -6.37
N MET A 163 -9.08 17.27 -7.39
CA MET A 163 -8.48 18.60 -7.26
C MET A 163 -9.25 19.48 -6.25
N LYS A 164 -10.59 19.41 -6.20
CA LYS A 164 -11.40 20.10 -5.18
C LYS A 164 -11.04 19.61 -3.78
N VAL A 165 -11.03 18.30 -3.56
CA VAL A 165 -10.68 17.71 -2.26
C VAL A 165 -9.26 18.08 -1.84
N LEU A 166 -8.29 18.16 -2.77
CA LEU A 166 -6.93 18.61 -2.48
C LEU A 166 -6.87 20.08 -2.08
N ALA A 167 -7.66 20.95 -2.73
CA ALA A 167 -7.74 22.36 -2.37
C ALA A 167 -8.26 22.54 -0.94
N ASP A 168 -9.30 21.80 -0.58
CA ASP A 168 -9.99 21.86 0.71
C ASP A 168 -9.32 21.06 1.83
N ALA A 169 -8.12 20.51 1.63
CA ALA A 169 -7.38 19.72 2.61
C ALA A 169 -6.32 20.58 3.36
N PRO A 170 -6.68 21.27 4.47
CA PRO A 170 -5.77 22.18 5.19
C PRO A 170 -4.65 21.45 5.92
N TYR A 171 -4.84 20.15 6.22
CA TYR A 171 -3.86 19.31 6.91
C TYR A 171 -2.71 18.86 6.00
N LEU A 172 -2.81 19.04 4.68
CA LEU A 172 -1.74 18.71 3.75
C LEU A 172 -0.76 19.88 3.59
N THR A 173 0.53 19.57 3.73
CA THR A 173 1.58 20.54 3.38
C THR A 173 1.57 20.85 1.89
N SER A 174 2.12 22.00 1.50
CA SER A 174 2.27 22.38 0.08
C SER A 174 3.05 21.35 -0.72
N GLY A 175 4.06 20.72 -0.10
CA GLY A 175 4.83 19.63 -0.72
C GLY A 175 3.98 18.38 -1.00
N CYS A 176 3.15 17.97 -0.04
CA CYS A 176 2.23 16.84 -0.23
C CYS A 176 1.19 17.15 -1.31
N LYS A 177 0.58 18.35 -1.28
CA LYS A 177 -0.37 18.78 -2.32
C LYS A 177 0.27 18.74 -3.72
N LYS A 178 1.52 19.18 -3.86
CA LYS A 178 2.25 19.13 -5.13
C LYS A 178 2.43 17.69 -5.65
N ILE A 179 2.75 16.74 -4.78
CA ILE A 179 2.88 15.33 -5.15
C ILE A 179 1.55 14.80 -5.72
N TYR A 180 0.45 15.01 -5.01
CA TYR A 180 -0.87 14.53 -5.43
C TYR A 180 -1.38 15.24 -6.70
N LEU A 181 -1.12 16.53 -6.86
CA LEU A 181 -1.42 17.24 -8.11
C LEU A 181 -0.62 16.70 -9.30
N ASN A 182 0.63 16.27 -9.09
CA ASN A 182 1.41 15.62 -10.14
C ASN A 182 0.85 14.24 -10.50
N GLU A 183 0.29 13.50 -9.55
CA GLU A 183 -0.42 12.24 -9.84
C GLU A 183 -1.69 12.50 -10.68
N VAL A 184 -2.48 13.51 -10.33
CA VAL A 184 -3.64 13.91 -11.14
C VAL A 184 -3.21 14.23 -12.58
N ARG A 185 -2.17 15.05 -12.75
CA ARG A 185 -1.62 15.39 -14.08
C ARG A 185 -1.12 14.17 -14.85
N LEU A 186 -0.51 13.20 -14.15
CA LEU A 186 -0.06 11.95 -14.76
C LEU A 186 -1.22 11.24 -15.46
N PHE A 187 -2.35 11.05 -14.78
CA PHE A 187 -3.52 10.37 -15.32
C PHE A 187 -4.24 11.24 -16.37
N GLN A 188 -4.31 12.57 -16.20
CA GLN A 188 -4.85 13.47 -17.22
C GLN A 188 -4.04 13.39 -18.53
N ASN A 189 -2.71 13.45 -18.44
CA ASN A 189 -1.84 13.36 -19.62
C ASN A 189 -1.95 11.97 -20.29
N ALA A 190 -2.13 10.92 -19.52
CA ALA A 190 -2.33 9.58 -20.05
C ALA A 190 -3.61 9.45 -20.89
N MET A 191 -4.57 10.34 -20.73
CA MET A 191 -5.80 10.31 -21.56
C MET A 191 -5.53 10.59 -23.05
N ALA A 192 -4.43 11.29 -23.37
CA ALA A 192 -3.99 11.52 -24.77
C ALA A 192 -3.25 10.32 -25.37
N MET A 193 -2.90 9.32 -24.57
CA MET A 193 -2.21 8.10 -25.01
C MET A 193 -3.20 7.11 -25.66
N ASN A 194 -2.70 6.24 -26.55
CA ASN A 194 -3.47 5.08 -27.02
C ASN A 194 -3.56 3.99 -25.91
N ASP A 195 -4.42 3.00 -26.07
CA ASP A 195 -4.66 2.00 -25.04
C ASP A 195 -3.42 1.14 -24.71
N PRO A 196 -2.58 0.67 -25.66
CA PRO A 196 -1.33 0.00 -25.34
C PRO A 196 -0.35 0.85 -24.52
N GLU A 197 -0.29 2.16 -24.77
CA GLU A 197 0.55 3.08 -23.99
C GLU A 197 0.03 3.25 -22.57
N LYS A 198 -1.29 3.34 -22.36
CA LYS A 198 -1.93 3.37 -21.04
C LYS A 198 -1.67 2.10 -20.25
N GLU A 199 -1.76 0.92 -20.89
CA GLU A 199 -1.44 -0.36 -20.25
C GLU A 199 0.04 -0.43 -19.85
N THR A 200 0.94 0.04 -20.70
CA THR A 200 2.38 0.13 -20.41
C THR A 200 2.64 1.05 -19.22
N LEU A 201 2.00 2.22 -19.18
CA LEU A 201 2.10 3.15 -18.05
C LEU A 201 1.64 2.50 -16.74
N MET A 202 0.50 1.80 -16.75
CA MET A 202 -0.01 1.12 -15.56
C MET A 202 0.93 -0.01 -15.10
N ALA A 203 1.43 -0.82 -16.01
CA ALA A 203 2.41 -1.86 -15.70
C ALA A 203 3.70 -1.26 -15.08
N GLU A 204 4.13 -0.09 -15.55
CA GLU A 204 5.28 0.61 -14.99
C GLU A 204 5.00 1.15 -13.58
N ILE A 205 3.81 1.69 -13.32
CA ILE A 205 3.38 2.13 -11.98
C ILE A 205 3.44 0.95 -11.01
N ILE A 206 2.81 -0.18 -11.35
CA ILE A 206 2.80 -1.40 -10.52
C ILE A 206 4.22 -1.86 -10.23
N ARG A 207 5.06 -1.94 -11.24
CA ARG A 207 6.46 -2.34 -11.10
C ARG A 207 7.26 -1.38 -10.21
N LYS A 208 7.11 -0.05 -10.39
CA LYS A 208 7.81 0.97 -9.59
C LYS A 208 7.36 0.93 -8.14
N THR A 209 6.05 0.88 -7.89
CA THR A 209 5.47 0.78 -6.55
C THR A 209 5.92 -0.49 -5.84
N GLY A 210 5.85 -1.65 -6.50
CA GLY A 210 6.31 -2.91 -5.94
C GLY A 210 7.80 -2.90 -5.61
N ARG A 211 8.64 -2.27 -6.45
CA ARG A 211 10.08 -2.10 -6.19
C ARG A 211 10.34 -1.19 -4.99
N ALA A 212 9.68 -0.05 -4.93
CA ALA A 212 9.84 0.92 -3.85
C ALA A 212 9.45 0.32 -2.50
N CYS A 213 8.30 -0.33 -2.43
CA CYS A 213 7.75 -0.86 -1.17
C CYS A 213 8.42 -2.15 -0.73
N PHE A 214 8.67 -3.10 -1.65
CA PHE A 214 9.10 -4.46 -1.31
C PHE A 214 10.46 -4.86 -1.90
N GLY A 215 11.11 -3.98 -2.69
CA GLY A 215 12.36 -4.30 -3.40
C GLY A 215 12.16 -5.34 -4.51
N LEU A 216 10.98 -5.40 -5.11
CA LEU A 216 10.66 -6.31 -6.21
C LEU A 216 11.35 -5.82 -7.47
N CYS A 217 12.26 -6.63 -8.04
CA CYS A 217 12.99 -6.28 -9.27
C CYS A 217 12.30 -6.75 -10.56
N GLN A 218 11.26 -7.60 -10.43
CA GLN A 218 10.48 -8.14 -11.55
C GLN A 218 9.01 -8.27 -11.13
N PRO A 219 8.06 -8.37 -12.10
CA PRO A 219 6.68 -8.73 -11.79
C PRO A 219 6.67 -10.02 -10.96
N TRP A 220 5.85 -10.04 -9.94
CA TRP A 220 5.71 -11.18 -9.04
C TRP A 220 5.24 -12.40 -9.83
N LYS A 221 6.16 -13.32 -10.17
CA LYS A 221 5.80 -14.69 -10.56
C LYS A 221 5.80 -15.54 -9.29
N TYR A 222 4.72 -16.25 -9.05
CA TYR A 222 4.57 -17.19 -7.94
C TYR A 222 5.77 -18.11 -7.86
N GLY A 223 6.51 -18.07 -6.74
CA GLY A 223 7.60 -18.99 -6.43
C GLY A 223 8.97 -18.34 -6.27
N GLY A 224 9.39 -18.19 -5.03
CA GLY A 224 10.79 -18.18 -4.58
C GLY A 224 11.66 -16.98 -4.96
N PHE A 225 11.81 -16.01 -4.05
CA PHE A 225 12.81 -14.94 -4.22
C PHE A 225 13.88 -14.93 -3.12
N ARG A 226 15.14 -14.94 -3.57
CA ARG A 226 16.28 -14.44 -2.76
C ARG A 226 16.60 -13.02 -3.25
N CYS A 227 16.46 -12.02 -2.38
CA CYS A 227 16.92 -10.66 -2.67
C CYS A 227 17.90 -10.17 -1.61
N LYS A 228 19.06 -9.66 -2.07
CA LYS A 228 20.05 -8.97 -1.20
C LYS A 228 19.53 -7.56 -0.91
N ILE A 229 19.48 -7.21 0.37
CA ILE A 229 19.00 -5.91 0.88
C ILE A 229 20.19 -4.94 0.84
N GLY A 230 20.04 -3.85 0.07
CA GLY A 230 20.88 -2.65 0.20
C GLY A 230 20.01 -1.50 0.72
N PHE A 231 20.32 -0.99 1.90
CA PHE A 231 19.74 0.25 2.41
C PHE A 231 20.31 1.44 1.63
N VAL A 232 19.45 2.21 0.98
CA VAL A 232 19.81 3.53 0.46
C VAL A 232 18.79 4.55 0.95
N ASN A 233 19.23 5.39 1.91
CA ASN A 233 18.54 6.61 2.29
C ASN A 233 18.65 7.61 1.12
N ARG A 234 17.59 7.85 0.37
CA ARG A 234 17.52 8.94 -0.59
C ARG A 234 16.33 9.85 -0.30
N ARG A 235 16.62 11.15 -0.25
CA ARG A 235 15.68 12.25 -0.04
C ARG A 235 14.67 12.36 -1.19
N LEU A 236 13.47 12.79 -0.86
CA LEU A 236 12.26 12.99 -1.67
C LEU A 236 12.37 13.99 -2.86
N THR A 237 13.52 14.13 -3.52
CA THR A 237 13.71 15.22 -4.50
C THR A 237 13.75 14.82 -5.97
N ASP A 238 13.77 13.54 -6.35
CA ASP A 238 14.04 13.15 -7.73
C ASP A 238 12.99 12.22 -8.36
N PHE A 239 11.71 12.62 -8.33
CA PHE A 239 10.74 12.05 -9.26
C PHE A 239 10.79 12.84 -10.58
N LYS A 240 11.90 12.78 -11.26
CA LYS A 240 11.94 13.10 -12.69
C LYS A 240 11.42 11.88 -13.45
N LEU A 241 10.17 11.97 -13.88
CA LEU A 241 9.66 11.13 -14.96
C LEU A 241 10.55 11.40 -16.18
N SER A 242 11.50 10.54 -16.42
CA SER A 242 12.21 10.47 -17.69
C SER A 242 11.25 9.85 -18.71
N ILE A 243 10.34 10.67 -19.21
CA ILE A 243 9.63 10.37 -20.45
C ILE A 243 10.68 10.59 -21.53
N GLY A 244 11.30 9.53 -22.00
CA GLY A 244 12.24 9.58 -23.13
C GLY A 244 11.52 10.14 -24.35
N GLY A 245 11.94 11.35 -24.76
CA GLY A 245 11.97 11.82 -26.12
C GLY A 245 10.67 11.82 -26.93
N LEU A 246 9.70 12.66 -26.59
CA LEU A 246 8.81 13.23 -27.62
C LEU A 246 9.12 14.71 -27.74
N GLN A 247 9.94 15.04 -28.70
CA GLN A 247 10.11 16.44 -29.16
C GLN A 247 8.81 16.91 -29.83
N PRO A 248 8.30 18.10 -29.53
CA PRO A 248 7.18 18.66 -30.26
C PRO A 248 7.59 18.90 -31.73
N GLY A 249 6.75 18.39 -32.64
CA GLY A 249 6.97 18.47 -34.07
C GLY A 249 7.27 19.89 -34.54
N LYS A 250 8.32 20.03 -35.33
CA LYS A 250 8.62 21.21 -36.13
C LYS A 250 7.49 21.41 -37.16
N THR A 251 6.78 22.52 -37.04
CA THR A 251 5.96 23.08 -38.11
C THR A 251 6.86 23.35 -39.32
N VAL A 252 6.61 22.67 -40.42
CA VAL A 252 7.20 22.98 -41.73
C VAL A 252 6.26 23.99 -42.39
N HIS A 253 6.83 25.15 -42.82
CA HIS A 253 6.22 26.11 -43.68
C HIS A 253 6.05 25.55 -45.09
#